data_9c243e4dbfc29a5ec45b9b632eed2b06
#
_entry.id   9c243e4dbfc29a5ec45b9b632eed2b06
#
_cell.length_a   1.000
_cell.length_b   1.000
_cell.length_c   1.000
_cell.angle_alpha   90.00
_cell.angle_beta   90.00
_cell.angle_gamma   90.00
#
_symmetry.space_group_name_H-M   'P 1'
#
loop_
_entity.id
_entity.type
_entity.pdbx_description
1 polymer ?
#
loop_
_entity_poly.entity_id
_entity_poly.type
_entity_poly.pdbx_seq_one_letter_code
_entity_poly.pdbx_strand_id
1 'polypeptide(L)'
;MSFKTISVIGLGYIGLPTAAMFASKQVKVVGIDVNPDIVNIINTGEIHIFEPKLAVMVEEAVEKGFLRATISPEPADAFIIAVPTPFLPVDSEGEIPQPDLTYIWSAANSIAKVLKKGDLVILESTSPVGATEQMAKLMEGLRADLSFPHTHGEMSDIRIAYCPERVLPGHVVAELVSNDRVVGGMTRACSDLAIELYELFVQGECFVTNARTAEMAKLTENASRDVSIAFANELSIVCDKIDIDVWELISLANRHPRVNILQPGPGVGGHCIAVDPWFIASEDPRNSKLIQTSRAVNDLKPEWVVNKIEQQAKIEKIKNITCLGMSFKPDIDDLRESPAIAVINML
;
A
#
# COMPACT_ATOMS: atom_id res chain seq x y z
N MET A 1 14.55 6.39 -25.43
CA MET A 1 13.58 6.31 -24.34
C MET A 1 12.20 6.32 -24.97
N SER A 2 11.40 5.29 -24.76
CA SER A 2 10.02 5.23 -25.26
C SER A 2 9.08 6.17 -24.50
N PHE A 3 9.38 6.48 -23.22
CA PHE A 3 8.56 7.37 -22.39
C PHE A 3 9.16 8.79 -22.34
N LYS A 4 8.42 9.75 -22.86
CA LYS A 4 8.77 11.19 -22.80
C LYS A 4 8.08 11.89 -21.63
N THR A 5 6.84 11.46 -21.35
CA THR A 5 6.01 12.02 -20.27
C THR A 5 5.32 10.90 -19.51
N ILE A 6 5.42 10.93 -18.19
CA ILE A 6 4.75 10.00 -17.27
C ILE A 6 3.76 10.81 -16.44
N SER A 7 2.57 10.26 -16.21
CA SER A 7 1.56 10.84 -15.34
C SER A 7 1.39 9.95 -14.10
N VAL A 8 1.49 10.51 -12.90
CA VAL A 8 1.31 9.79 -11.63
C VAL A 8 0.08 10.36 -10.92
N ILE A 9 -0.94 9.52 -10.70
CA ILE A 9 -2.22 9.89 -10.12
C ILE A 9 -2.26 9.47 -8.65
N GLY A 10 -2.43 10.45 -7.77
CA GLY A 10 -2.27 10.32 -6.32
C GLY A 10 -0.84 10.64 -5.92
N LEU A 11 -0.64 11.75 -5.20
CA LEU A 11 0.69 12.23 -4.78
C LEU A 11 0.92 12.03 -3.27
N GLY A 12 0.42 10.93 -2.72
CA GLY A 12 0.64 10.52 -1.34
C GLY A 12 1.99 9.81 -1.12
N TYR A 13 2.05 9.00 -0.06
CA TYR A 13 3.27 8.30 0.40
C TYR A 13 3.94 7.37 -0.62
N ILE A 14 3.23 6.96 -1.66
CA ILE A 14 3.78 6.14 -2.76
C ILE A 14 3.93 6.97 -4.03
N GLY A 15 2.89 7.66 -4.46
CA GLY A 15 2.90 8.33 -5.76
C GLY A 15 3.89 9.50 -5.85
N LEU A 16 4.06 10.31 -4.81
CA LEU A 16 5.03 11.41 -4.84
C LEU A 16 6.48 10.92 -4.92
N PRO A 17 6.94 9.93 -4.11
CA PRO A 17 8.26 9.33 -4.28
C PRO A 17 8.46 8.70 -5.66
N THR A 18 7.46 7.97 -6.18
CA THR A 18 7.50 7.37 -7.53
C THR A 18 7.66 8.45 -8.60
N ALA A 19 6.89 9.56 -8.51
CA ALA A 19 6.98 10.69 -9.41
C ALA A 19 8.36 11.36 -9.36
N ALA A 20 8.89 11.62 -8.16
CA ALA A 20 10.22 12.21 -7.96
C ALA A 20 11.34 11.30 -8.50
N MET A 21 11.17 9.97 -8.35
CA MET A 21 12.14 9.00 -8.84
C MET A 21 12.23 9.03 -10.38
N PHE A 22 11.10 9.01 -11.10
CA PHE A 22 11.11 9.16 -12.57
C PHE A 22 11.68 10.52 -13.00
N ALA A 23 11.29 11.60 -12.31
CA ALA A 23 11.80 12.95 -12.62
C ALA A 23 13.33 13.04 -12.41
N SER A 24 13.89 12.35 -11.42
CA SER A 24 15.35 12.27 -11.19
C SER A 24 16.10 11.62 -12.36
N LYS A 25 15.42 10.84 -13.19
CA LYS A 25 15.95 10.23 -14.42
C LYS A 25 15.75 11.12 -15.65
N GLN A 26 15.40 12.40 -15.45
CA GLN A 26 15.18 13.39 -16.50
C GLN A 26 14.00 13.07 -17.43
N VAL A 27 13.02 12.31 -16.95
CA VAL A 27 11.74 12.09 -17.60
C VAL A 27 10.78 13.18 -17.12
N LYS A 28 9.97 13.75 -18.03
CA LYS A 28 8.92 14.70 -17.65
C LYS A 28 7.82 13.97 -16.88
N VAL A 29 7.53 14.42 -15.67
CA VAL A 29 6.48 13.85 -14.83
C VAL A 29 5.41 14.90 -14.53
N VAL A 30 4.15 14.51 -14.76
CA VAL A 30 2.97 15.27 -14.36
C VAL A 30 2.33 14.52 -13.22
N GLY A 31 2.49 15.01 -12.00
CA GLY A 31 1.78 14.51 -10.83
C GLY A 31 0.34 15.03 -10.81
N ILE A 32 -0.61 14.18 -10.45
CA ILE A 32 -2.02 14.55 -10.35
C ILE A 32 -2.51 14.28 -8.92
N ASP A 33 -3.07 15.31 -8.30
CA ASP A 33 -3.78 15.16 -7.04
C ASP A 33 -5.06 15.99 -7.05
N VAL A 34 -6.13 15.45 -6.47
CA VAL A 34 -7.43 16.15 -6.39
C VAL A 34 -7.42 17.29 -5.36
N ASN A 35 -6.46 17.28 -4.43
CA ASN A 35 -6.28 18.33 -3.44
C ASN A 35 -5.41 19.48 -4.01
N PRO A 36 -5.98 20.67 -4.23
CA PRO A 36 -5.23 21.79 -4.78
C PRO A 36 -4.09 22.29 -3.87
N ASP A 37 -4.18 22.07 -2.55
CA ASP A 37 -3.12 22.47 -1.63
C ASP A 37 -1.88 21.58 -1.82
N ILE A 38 -2.06 20.27 -2.02
CA ILE A 38 -0.97 19.34 -2.35
C ILE A 38 -0.31 19.75 -3.67
N VAL A 39 -1.12 20.04 -4.69
CA VAL A 39 -0.63 20.50 -6.01
C VAL A 39 0.22 21.76 -5.86
N ASN A 40 -0.25 22.73 -5.06
CA ASN A 40 0.48 23.99 -4.83
C ASN A 40 1.81 23.74 -4.09
N ILE A 41 1.80 22.96 -3.02
CA ILE A 41 3.01 22.61 -2.24
C ILE A 41 4.06 21.98 -3.16
N ILE A 42 3.68 21.00 -3.97
CA ILE A 42 4.63 20.32 -4.86
C ILE A 42 5.18 21.27 -5.92
N ASN A 43 4.34 22.13 -6.48
CA ASN A 43 4.78 23.11 -7.50
C ASN A 43 5.72 24.20 -6.94
N THR A 44 5.78 24.39 -5.61
CA THR A 44 6.80 25.23 -4.96
C THR A 44 8.11 24.48 -4.66
N GLY A 45 8.18 23.18 -4.97
CA GLY A 45 9.34 22.32 -4.66
C GLY A 45 9.33 21.77 -3.24
N GLU A 46 8.20 21.92 -2.53
CA GLU A 46 8.03 21.43 -1.16
C GLU A 46 7.31 20.07 -1.13
N ILE A 47 7.32 19.40 0.02
CA ILE A 47 6.62 18.13 0.25
C ILE A 47 5.65 18.26 1.42
N HIS A 48 4.58 17.45 1.40
CA HIS A 48 3.55 17.40 2.44
C HIS A 48 3.58 16.09 3.25
N ILE A 49 4.53 15.20 2.96
CA ILE A 49 4.75 13.92 3.64
C ILE A 49 6.18 13.84 4.15
N PHE A 50 6.42 13.10 5.23
CA PHE A 50 7.78 12.90 5.73
C PHE A 50 8.38 11.62 5.14
N GLU A 51 9.42 11.79 4.30
CA GLU A 51 10.23 10.69 3.76
C GLU A 51 11.68 11.18 3.56
N PRO A 52 12.68 10.48 4.09
CA PRO A 52 14.07 10.87 3.94
C PRO A 52 14.48 11.05 2.48
N LYS A 53 15.23 12.12 2.19
CA LYS A 53 15.73 12.51 0.86
C LYS A 53 14.68 12.97 -0.15
N LEU A 54 13.39 12.76 0.08
CA LEU A 54 12.33 13.09 -0.87
C LEU A 54 12.26 14.60 -1.12
N ALA A 55 12.39 15.43 -0.08
CA ALA A 55 12.31 16.88 -0.20
C ALA A 55 13.31 17.43 -1.22
N VAL A 56 14.57 17.03 -1.10
CA VAL A 56 15.64 17.45 -2.03
C VAL A 56 15.35 16.98 -3.46
N MET A 57 14.84 15.75 -3.61
CA MET A 57 14.51 15.21 -4.94
C MET A 57 13.36 15.96 -5.61
N VAL A 58 12.33 16.33 -4.86
CA VAL A 58 11.17 17.09 -5.37
C VAL A 58 11.60 18.50 -5.75
N GLU A 59 12.32 19.22 -4.85
CA GLU A 59 12.86 20.54 -5.10
C GLU A 59 13.67 20.59 -6.40
N GLU A 60 14.69 19.72 -6.52
CA GLU A 60 15.51 19.64 -7.74
C GLU A 60 14.71 19.29 -9.00
N ALA A 61 13.75 18.38 -8.90
CA ALA A 61 12.95 17.96 -10.05
C ALA A 61 12.02 19.08 -10.54
N VAL A 62 11.45 19.87 -9.63
CA VAL A 62 10.61 21.03 -9.95
C VAL A 62 11.45 22.16 -10.53
N GLU A 63 12.58 22.52 -9.89
CA GLU A 63 13.49 23.56 -10.40
C GLU A 63 14.01 23.26 -11.81
N LYS A 64 14.34 21.98 -12.09
CA LYS A 64 14.81 21.56 -13.40
C LYS A 64 13.69 21.36 -14.43
N GLY A 65 12.42 21.51 -14.03
CA GLY A 65 11.24 21.37 -14.89
C GLY A 65 10.90 19.94 -15.30
N PHE A 66 11.38 18.94 -14.55
CA PHE A 66 11.05 17.53 -14.78
C PHE A 66 9.83 17.05 -13.96
N LEU A 67 9.45 17.76 -12.89
CA LEU A 67 8.25 17.49 -12.10
C LEU A 67 7.38 18.74 -12.01
N ARG A 68 6.09 18.57 -12.24
CA ARG A 68 5.04 19.53 -11.89
C ARG A 68 3.78 18.79 -11.47
N ALA A 69 2.91 19.46 -10.74
CA ALA A 69 1.63 18.87 -10.30
C ALA A 69 0.43 19.62 -10.91
N THR A 70 -0.66 18.91 -11.15
CA THR A 70 -1.94 19.44 -11.65
C THR A 70 -3.11 18.71 -10.97
N ILE A 71 -4.33 19.28 -11.12
CA ILE A 71 -5.56 18.67 -10.59
C ILE A 71 -6.24 17.69 -11.57
N SER A 72 -5.78 17.63 -12.81
CA SER A 72 -6.38 16.80 -13.85
C SER A 72 -5.31 16.18 -14.74
N PRO A 73 -5.50 14.93 -15.21
CA PRO A 73 -4.58 14.28 -16.13
C PRO A 73 -4.45 15.03 -17.45
N GLU A 74 -3.25 14.97 -18.01
CA GLU A 74 -2.90 15.44 -19.34
C GLU A 74 -2.37 14.27 -20.18
N PRO A 75 -2.30 14.39 -21.53
CA PRO A 75 -1.74 13.33 -22.38
C PRO A 75 -0.31 12.98 -21.94
N ALA A 76 -0.07 11.67 -21.74
CA ALA A 76 1.22 11.10 -21.33
C ALA A 76 1.46 9.78 -22.08
N ASP A 77 2.65 9.20 -21.95
CA ASP A 77 2.99 7.91 -22.55
C ASP A 77 2.75 6.76 -21.56
N ALA A 78 2.77 7.07 -20.25
CA ALA A 78 2.41 6.15 -19.18
C ALA A 78 1.64 6.86 -18.08
N PHE A 79 0.69 6.14 -17.48
CA PHE A 79 -0.12 6.58 -16.35
C PHE A 79 0.05 5.58 -15.21
N ILE A 80 0.39 6.06 -14.01
CA ILE A 80 0.53 5.25 -12.80
C ILE A 80 -0.54 5.69 -11.81
N ILE A 81 -1.38 4.76 -11.35
CA ILE A 81 -2.45 5.02 -10.38
C ILE A 81 -1.98 4.57 -9.00
N ALA A 82 -1.72 5.54 -8.12
CA ALA A 82 -1.25 5.36 -6.75
C ALA A 82 -2.18 6.06 -5.75
N VAL A 83 -3.48 5.85 -5.90
CA VAL A 83 -4.53 6.44 -5.07
C VAL A 83 -4.85 5.54 -3.87
N PRO A 84 -5.42 6.07 -2.77
CA PRO A 84 -5.82 5.27 -1.62
C PRO A 84 -6.96 4.29 -1.95
N THR A 85 -6.99 3.16 -1.22
CA THR A 85 -8.05 2.14 -1.28
C THR A 85 -8.54 1.83 0.13
N PRO A 86 -9.32 2.73 0.75
CA PRO A 86 -9.90 2.53 2.08
C PRO A 86 -11.00 1.46 2.06
N PHE A 87 -11.60 1.23 3.22
CA PHE A 87 -12.83 0.43 3.30
C PHE A 87 -14.08 1.28 3.10
N LEU A 88 -15.12 0.65 2.59
CA LEU A 88 -16.47 1.14 2.69
C LEU A 88 -16.89 1.16 4.18
N PRO A 89 -17.78 2.07 4.60
CA PRO A 89 -18.34 2.04 5.94
C PRO A 89 -18.94 0.66 6.26
N VAL A 90 -18.72 0.16 7.47
CA VAL A 90 -19.27 -1.11 7.96
C VAL A 90 -20.52 -0.78 8.78
N ASP A 91 -21.65 -1.40 8.45
CA ASP A 91 -22.95 -1.11 9.07
C ASP A 91 -23.20 -1.93 10.34
N SER A 92 -22.50 -3.06 10.53
CA SER A 92 -22.70 -3.96 11.67
C SER A 92 -21.39 -4.57 12.19
N GLU A 93 -21.34 -4.78 13.49
CA GLU A 93 -20.22 -5.46 14.14
C GLU A 93 -20.06 -6.90 13.60
N GLY A 94 -18.84 -7.28 13.24
CA GLY A 94 -18.52 -8.59 12.67
C GLY A 94 -18.73 -8.72 11.16
N GLU A 95 -19.14 -7.67 10.48
CA GLU A 95 -19.16 -7.65 9.01
C GLU A 95 -17.73 -7.55 8.45
N ILE A 96 -17.49 -8.27 7.35
CA ILE A 96 -16.18 -8.22 6.68
C ILE A 96 -16.07 -6.91 5.89
N PRO A 97 -15.08 -6.06 6.21
CA PRO A 97 -14.89 -4.80 5.50
C PRO A 97 -14.69 -5.03 4.00
N GLN A 98 -15.33 -4.19 3.19
CA GLN A 98 -15.22 -4.23 1.72
C GLN A 98 -14.32 -3.10 1.23
N PRO A 99 -13.42 -3.34 0.24
CA PRO A 99 -12.57 -2.29 -0.29
C PRO A 99 -13.38 -1.23 -1.05
N ASP A 100 -13.08 0.04 -0.81
CA ASP A 100 -13.60 1.15 -1.60
C ASP A 100 -12.67 1.46 -2.78
N LEU A 101 -13.10 1.10 -3.96
CA LEU A 101 -12.36 1.30 -5.21
C LEU A 101 -12.78 2.57 -5.97
N THR A 102 -13.60 3.43 -5.38
CA THR A 102 -14.11 4.66 -6.04
C THR A 102 -12.99 5.59 -6.49
N TYR A 103 -11.88 5.65 -5.73
CA TYR A 103 -10.71 6.45 -6.11
C TYR A 103 -10.01 5.89 -7.35
N ILE A 104 -9.90 4.56 -7.47
CA ILE A 104 -9.33 3.90 -8.67
C ILE A 104 -10.24 4.18 -9.87
N TRP A 105 -11.56 4.02 -9.71
CA TRP A 105 -12.51 4.27 -10.80
C TRP A 105 -12.53 5.74 -11.22
N SER A 106 -12.41 6.67 -10.27
CA SER A 106 -12.30 8.10 -10.56
C SER A 106 -11.01 8.42 -11.34
N ALA A 107 -9.87 7.86 -10.93
CA ALA A 107 -8.61 7.99 -11.65
C ALA A 107 -8.71 7.43 -13.07
N ALA A 108 -9.25 6.21 -13.22
CA ALA A 108 -9.46 5.57 -14.51
C ALA A 108 -10.36 6.40 -15.44
N ASN A 109 -11.47 6.92 -14.93
CA ASN A 109 -12.37 7.81 -15.66
C ASN A 109 -11.67 9.09 -16.16
N SER A 110 -10.83 9.68 -15.31
CA SER A 110 -10.11 10.91 -15.68
C SER A 110 -9.02 10.64 -16.73
N ILE A 111 -8.25 9.55 -16.57
CA ILE A 111 -7.22 9.11 -17.52
C ILE A 111 -7.82 8.77 -18.88
N ALA A 112 -8.96 8.07 -18.89
CA ALA A 112 -9.61 7.65 -20.13
C ALA A 112 -9.81 8.81 -21.13
N LYS A 113 -10.06 10.03 -20.64
CA LYS A 113 -10.29 11.21 -21.48
C LYS A 113 -9.06 11.64 -22.29
N VAL A 114 -7.87 11.30 -21.85
CA VAL A 114 -6.58 11.72 -22.43
C VAL A 114 -5.76 10.58 -23.01
N LEU A 115 -6.24 9.32 -22.89
CA LEU A 115 -5.57 8.15 -23.47
C LEU A 115 -5.42 8.26 -24.98
N LYS A 116 -4.30 7.77 -25.47
CA LYS A 116 -4.00 7.61 -26.90
C LYS A 116 -3.40 6.22 -27.17
N LYS A 117 -3.41 5.82 -28.41
CA LYS A 117 -2.81 4.55 -28.86
C LYS A 117 -1.33 4.48 -28.46
N GLY A 118 -0.93 3.37 -27.87
CA GLY A 118 0.42 3.08 -27.40
C GLY A 118 0.65 3.40 -25.92
N ASP A 119 -0.31 4.01 -25.22
CA ASP A 119 -0.17 4.35 -23.80
C ASP A 119 -0.18 3.12 -22.90
N LEU A 120 0.57 3.24 -21.80
CA LEU A 120 0.62 2.28 -20.71
C LEU A 120 -0.17 2.82 -19.49
N VAL A 121 -1.03 1.98 -18.92
CA VAL A 121 -1.69 2.27 -17.63
C VAL A 121 -1.27 1.23 -16.62
N ILE A 122 -0.68 1.67 -15.50
CA ILE A 122 -0.28 0.83 -14.38
C ILE A 122 -1.17 1.12 -13.18
N LEU A 123 -1.79 0.08 -12.62
CA LEU A 123 -2.40 0.15 -11.31
C LEU A 123 -1.34 -0.26 -10.28
N GLU A 124 -0.93 0.68 -9.44
CA GLU A 124 0.05 0.49 -8.35
C GLU A 124 -0.63 0.43 -6.98
N SER A 125 -1.82 1.02 -6.85
CA SER A 125 -2.64 0.97 -5.62
C SER A 125 -2.93 -0.48 -5.20
N THR A 126 -2.87 -0.76 -3.90
CA THR A 126 -3.31 -2.05 -3.36
C THR A 126 -4.76 -2.31 -3.75
N SER A 127 -5.04 -3.48 -4.32
CA SER A 127 -6.33 -3.77 -4.95
C SER A 127 -6.74 -5.23 -4.72
N PRO A 128 -8.04 -5.53 -4.61
CA PRO A 128 -8.54 -6.89 -4.65
C PRO A 128 -8.29 -7.53 -6.02
N VAL A 129 -8.34 -8.86 -6.05
CA VAL A 129 -8.06 -9.62 -7.28
C VAL A 129 -9.10 -9.35 -8.34
N GLY A 130 -8.66 -8.93 -9.54
CA GLY A 130 -9.52 -8.58 -10.67
C GLY A 130 -9.82 -7.09 -10.81
N ALA A 131 -9.33 -6.24 -9.92
CA ALA A 131 -9.51 -4.79 -10.01
C ALA A 131 -8.90 -4.22 -11.31
N THR A 132 -7.73 -4.70 -11.72
CA THR A 132 -7.07 -4.29 -12.97
C THR A 132 -7.92 -4.62 -14.20
N GLU A 133 -8.55 -5.80 -14.23
CA GLU A 133 -9.46 -6.21 -15.30
C GLU A 133 -10.73 -5.34 -15.33
N GLN A 134 -11.28 -5.02 -14.16
CA GLN A 134 -12.45 -4.15 -14.05
C GLN A 134 -12.11 -2.73 -14.52
N MET A 135 -10.95 -2.21 -14.15
CA MET A 135 -10.44 -0.91 -14.60
C MET A 135 -10.32 -0.89 -16.14
N ALA A 136 -9.76 -1.94 -16.74
CA ALA A 136 -9.64 -2.04 -18.20
C ALA A 136 -11.01 -2.00 -18.90
N LYS A 137 -12.00 -2.74 -18.38
CA LYS A 137 -13.38 -2.73 -18.89
C LYS A 137 -14.05 -1.36 -18.76
N LEU A 138 -13.85 -0.69 -17.65
CA LEU A 138 -14.36 0.66 -17.43
C LEU A 138 -13.80 1.63 -18.47
N MET A 139 -12.47 1.61 -18.69
CA MET A 139 -11.82 2.48 -19.67
C MET A 139 -12.26 2.18 -21.09
N GLU A 140 -12.42 0.90 -21.47
CA GLU A 140 -12.94 0.51 -22.80
C GLU A 140 -14.36 1.07 -23.03
N GLY A 141 -15.24 0.98 -22.03
CA GLY A 141 -16.57 1.55 -22.12
C GLY A 141 -16.60 3.07 -22.37
N LEU A 142 -15.54 3.78 -21.94
CA LEU A 142 -15.39 5.23 -22.15
C LEU A 142 -14.67 5.59 -23.45
N ARG A 143 -13.90 4.65 -24.02
CA ARG A 143 -13.03 4.87 -25.16
C ARG A 143 -13.19 3.77 -26.21
N ALA A 144 -14.39 3.69 -26.79
CA ALA A 144 -14.72 2.74 -27.86
C ALA A 144 -13.89 2.93 -29.15
N ASP A 145 -13.13 4.01 -29.24
CA ASP A 145 -12.17 4.30 -30.31
C ASP A 145 -10.81 3.61 -30.12
N LEU A 146 -10.55 3.03 -28.94
CA LEU A 146 -9.31 2.33 -28.58
C LEU A 146 -9.60 0.87 -28.25
N SER A 147 -8.63 0.01 -28.50
CA SER A 147 -8.71 -1.41 -28.15
C SER A 147 -7.93 -1.69 -26.84
N PHE A 148 -8.46 -2.62 -26.03
CA PHE A 148 -7.93 -2.95 -24.70
C PHE A 148 -7.49 -4.41 -24.61
N PRO A 149 -6.56 -4.76 -23.65
CA PRO A 149 -5.94 -6.08 -23.63
C PRO A 149 -6.90 -7.24 -23.32
N HIS A 150 -7.99 -7.01 -22.57
CA HIS A 150 -8.96 -8.06 -22.24
C HIS A 150 -9.83 -8.51 -23.44
N THR A 151 -9.93 -7.68 -24.50
CA THR A 151 -10.68 -7.99 -25.72
C THR A 151 -9.78 -8.23 -26.92
N HIS A 152 -8.63 -7.57 -27.01
CA HIS A 152 -7.74 -7.62 -28.18
C HIS A 152 -6.37 -8.26 -27.89
N GLY A 153 -6.14 -8.72 -26.65
CA GLY A 153 -4.88 -9.39 -26.26
C GLY A 153 -3.64 -8.55 -26.59
N GLU A 154 -2.65 -9.21 -27.19
CA GLU A 154 -1.36 -8.59 -27.57
C GLU A 154 -1.48 -7.48 -28.64
N MET A 155 -2.59 -7.44 -29.36
CA MET A 155 -2.82 -6.45 -30.41
C MET A 155 -3.54 -5.19 -29.94
N SER A 156 -3.80 -5.06 -28.63
CA SER A 156 -4.49 -3.90 -28.06
C SER A 156 -3.74 -2.59 -28.29
N ASP A 157 -4.48 -1.49 -28.43
CA ASP A 157 -3.89 -0.16 -28.50
C ASP A 157 -3.34 0.32 -27.16
N ILE A 158 -4.01 -0.04 -26.07
CA ILE A 158 -3.61 0.31 -24.70
C ILE A 158 -2.92 -0.88 -24.03
N ARG A 159 -1.90 -0.61 -23.24
CA ARG A 159 -1.23 -1.60 -22.37
C ARG A 159 -1.66 -1.39 -20.94
N ILE A 160 -1.95 -2.47 -20.21
CA ILE A 160 -2.40 -2.39 -18.81
C ILE A 160 -1.67 -3.44 -17.99
N ALA A 161 -1.13 -3.01 -16.84
CA ALA A 161 -0.46 -3.88 -15.87
C ALA A 161 -0.83 -3.50 -14.43
N TYR A 162 -0.71 -4.45 -13.55
CA TYR A 162 -0.68 -4.27 -12.10
C TYR A 162 0.76 -4.42 -11.60
N CYS A 163 1.28 -3.42 -10.92
CA CYS A 163 2.65 -3.42 -10.41
C CYS A 163 2.65 -2.88 -8.97
N PRO A 164 2.39 -3.73 -7.96
CA PRO A 164 2.24 -3.27 -6.58
C PRO A 164 3.53 -2.70 -6.02
N GLU A 165 3.42 -1.62 -5.24
CA GLU A 165 4.53 -1.13 -4.47
C GLU A 165 4.69 -1.90 -3.16
N ARG A 166 5.94 -2.20 -2.77
CA ARG A 166 6.29 -3.05 -1.63
C ARG A 166 7.37 -2.42 -0.76
N VAL A 167 7.30 -1.12 -0.56
CA VAL A 167 8.27 -0.33 0.21
C VAL A 167 7.84 -0.12 1.65
N LEU A 168 8.81 0.12 2.51
CA LEU A 168 8.61 0.44 3.91
C LEU A 168 8.66 1.97 4.12
N PRO A 169 7.65 2.59 4.75
CA PRO A 169 7.72 4.01 5.14
C PRO A 169 9.00 4.33 5.91
N GLY A 170 9.65 5.44 5.55
CA GLY A 170 10.97 5.84 6.04
C GLY A 170 12.14 5.29 5.22
N HIS A 171 11.89 4.36 4.28
CA HIS A 171 12.88 3.79 3.37
C HIS A 171 12.43 3.81 1.90
N VAL A 172 11.32 4.49 1.60
CA VAL A 172 10.64 4.43 0.29
C VAL A 172 11.60 4.73 -0.85
N VAL A 173 12.32 5.82 -0.80
CA VAL A 173 13.24 6.24 -1.88
C VAL A 173 14.34 5.21 -2.17
N ALA A 174 14.89 4.58 -1.13
CA ALA A 174 15.93 3.56 -1.29
C ALA A 174 15.35 2.24 -1.83
N GLU A 175 14.23 1.81 -1.26
CA GLU A 175 13.59 0.55 -1.61
C GLU A 175 12.92 0.57 -2.97
N LEU A 176 12.42 1.73 -3.45
CA LEU A 176 11.95 1.90 -4.83
C LEU A 176 13.01 1.50 -5.86
N VAL A 177 14.30 1.73 -5.54
CA VAL A 177 15.42 1.41 -6.43
C VAL A 177 15.87 -0.03 -6.26
N SER A 178 15.98 -0.50 -5.01
CA SER A 178 16.68 -1.76 -4.70
C SER A 178 15.78 -3.00 -4.68
N ASN A 179 14.47 -2.83 -4.42
CA ASN A 179 13.56 -3.96 -4.28
C ASN A 179 13.21 -4.57 -5.63
N ASP A 180 13.09 -5.91 -5.63
CA ASP A 180 12.50 -6.64 -6.74
C ASP A 180 11.04 -6.22 -6.96
N ARG A 181 10.59 -6.23 -8.23
CA ARG A 181 9.22 -5.89 -8.59
C ARG A 181 8.44 -7.08 -9.13
N VAL A 182 7.18 -7.16 -8.75
CA VAL A 182 6.21 -8.06 -9.38
C VAL A 182 5.48 -7.27 -10.47
N VAL A 183 5.51 -7.75 -11.71
CA VAL A 183 4.89 -7.10 -12.87
C VAL A 183 3.82 -8.00 -13.44
N GLY A 184 2.57 -7.67 -13.18
CA GLY A 184 1.39 -8.40 -13.61
C GLY A 184 0.72 -7.75 -14.83
N GLY A 185 1.22 -8.00 -16.03
CA GLY A 185 0.57 -7.52 -17.25
C GLY A 185 -0.71 -8.30 -17.58
N MET A 186 -1.69 -7.63 -18.18
CA MET A 186 -2.86 -8.32 -18.75
C MET A 186 -2.48 -9.18 -19.96
N THR A 187 -1.37 -8.83 -20.63
CA THR A 187 -0.72 -9.61 -21.69
C THR A 187 0.79 -9.55 -21.51
N ARG A 188 1.54 -10.34 -22.30
CA ARG A 188 3.00 -10.28 -22.26
C ARG A 188 3.52 -8.90 -22.67
N ALA A 189 2.98 -8.31 -23.74
CA ALA A 189 3.36 -6.96 -24.18
C ALA A 189 3.07 -5.88 -23.11
N CYS A 190 2.02 -6.07 -22.30
CA CYS A 190 1.75 -5.18 -21.16
C CYS A 190 2.85 -5.28 -20.09
N SER A 191 3.30 -6.51 -19.78
CA SER A 191 4.40 -6.72 -18.83
C SER A 191 5.71 -6.14 -19.35
N ASP A 192 6.04 -6.41 -20.60
CA ASP A 192 7.31 -5.96 -21.20
C ASP A 192 7.41 -4.44 -21.21
N LEU A 193 6.31 -3.74 -21.55
CA LEU A 193 6.30 -2.26 -21.52
C LEU A 193 6.34 -1.69 -20.10
N ALA A 194 5.71 -2.36 -19.12
CA ALA A 194 5.78 -1.96 -17.72
C ALA A 194 7.21 -2.15 -17.15
N ILE A 195 7.90 -3.22 -17.52
CA ILE A 195 9.30 -3.45 -17.15
C ILE A 195 10.18 -2.34 -17.72
N GLU A 196 10.04 -2.03 -19.02
CA GLU A 196 10.79 -0.95 -19.66
C GLU A 196 10.62 0.40 -18.92
N LEU A 197 9.42 0.66 -18.39
CA LEU A 197 9.17 1.85 -17.59
C LEU A 197 9.93 1.82 -16.24
N TYR A 198 9.83 0.73 -15.49
CA TYR A 198 10.46 0.64 -14.18
C TYR A 198 12.00 0.50 -14.25
N GLU A 199 12.56 -0.11 -15.27
CA GLU A 199 14.00 -0.19 -15.51
C GLU A 199 14.68 1.17 -15.66
N LEU A 200 13.93 2.25 -15.81
CA LEU A 200 14.48 3.61 -15.74
C LEU A 200 15.16 3.88 -14.39
N PHE A 201 14.72 3.28 -13.30
CA PHE A 201 15.30 3.51 -11.99
C PHE A 201 15.45 2.26 -11.10
N VAL A 202 14.68 1.20 -11.33
CA VAL A 202 14.73 -0.04 -10.55
C VAL A 202 16.00 -0.81 -10.89
N GLN A 203 16.70 -1.25 -9.85
CA GLN A 203 17.90 -2.11 -9.95
C GLN A 203 17.61 -3.56 -9.51
N GLY A 204 16.51 -3.79 -8.81
CA GLY A 204 16.02 -5.11 -8.47
C GLY A 204 15.49 -5.87 -9.69
N GLU A 205 15.24 -7.17 -9.54
CA GLU A 205 14.70 -8.01 -10.61
C GLU A 205 13.19 -7.77 -10.79
N CYS A 206 12.73 -7.77 -12.06
CA CYS A 206 11.30 -7.67 -12.40
C CYS A 206 10.73 -9.07 -12.69
N PHE A 207 9.92 -9.61 -11.77
CA PHE A 207 9.26 -10.90 -11.90
C PHE A 207 7.93 -10.77 -12.63
N VAL A 208 7.85 -11.39 -13.82
CA VAL A 208 6.65 -11.33 -14.66
C VAL A 208 5.62 -12.37 -14.23
N THR A 209 4.37 -11.92 -14.10
CA THR A 209 3.19 -12.76 -13.87
C THR A 209 1.96 -12.13 -14.56
N ASN A 210 0.76 -12.63 -14.30
CA ASN A 210 -0.50 -11.99 -14.71
C ASN A 210 -1.01 -11.02 -13.63
N ALA A 211 -1.91 -10.11 -14.01
CA ALA A 211 -2.45 -9.09 -13.11
C ALA A 211 -3.07 -9.69 -11.82
N ARG A 212 -3.91 -10.73 -11.95
CA ARG A 212 -4.57 -11.37 -10.80
C ARG A 212 -3.58 -11.97 -9.81
N THR A 213 -2.52 -12.63 -10.29
CA THR A 213 -1.48 -13.21 -9.43
C THR A 213 -0.68 -12.10 -8.75
N ALA A 214 -0.38 -11.00 -9.45
CA ALA A 214 0.34 -9.87 -8.86
C ALA A 214 -0.50 -9.15 -7.80
N GLU A 215 -1.81 -8.96 -8.02
CA GLU A 215 -2.76 -8.44 -7.02
C GLU A 215 -2.77 -9.33 -5.76
N MET A 216 -2.93 -10.64 -5.94
CA MET A 216 -2.94 -11.57 -4.82
C MET A 216 -1.59 -11.66 -4.10
N ALA A 217 -0.46 -11.58 -4.81
CA ALA A 217 0.88 -11.59 -4.21
C ALA A 217 1.05 -10.46 -3.19
N LYS A 218 0.65 -9.23 -3.56
CA LYS A 218 0.68 -8.07 -2.67
C LYS A 218 -0.12 -8.31 -1.40
N LEU A 219 -1.35 -8.77 -1.53
CA LEU A 219 -2.24 -9.03 -0.40
C LEU A 219 -1.71 -10.16 0.49
N THR A 220 -1.15 -11.21 -0.13
CA THR A 220 -0.60 -12.38 0.58
C THR A 220 0.60 -12.02 1.46
N GLU A 221 1.49 -11.13 1.00
CA GLU A 221 2.65 -10.68 1.78
C GLU A 221 2.21 -10.08 3.12
N ASN A 222 1.24 -9.16 3.08
CA ASN A 222 0.73 -8.49 4.28
C ASN A 222 -0.14 -9.42 5.15
N ALA A 223 -0.98 -10.27 4.54
CA ALA A 223 -1.76 -11.25 5.27
C ALA A 223 -0.89 -12.29 5.99
N SER A 224 0.18 -12.78 5.35
CA SER A 224 1.14 -13.70 5.97
C SER A 224 1.83 -13.06 7.18
N ARG A 225 2.19 -11.77 7.07
CA ARG A 225 2.79 -11.03 8.17
C ARG A 225 1.80 -10.81 9.31
N ASP A 226 0.54 -10.48 9.01
CA ASP A 226 -0.54 -10.33 9.99
C ASP A 226 -0.80 -11.61 10.78
N VAL A 227 -0.89 -12.75 10.08
CA VAL A 227 -1.03 -14.08 10.72
C VAL A 227 0.16 -14.37 11.65
N SER A 228 1.38 -14.06 11.21
CA SER A 228 2.58 -14.28 12.02
C SER A 228 2.61 -13.40 13.28
N ILE A 229 2.12 -12.17 13.20
CA ILE A 229 1.99 -11.28 14.36
C ILE A 229 0.86 -11.77 15.28
N ALA A 230 -0.27 -12.19 14.73
CA ALA A 230 -1.39 -12.72 15.51
C ALA A 230 -0.96 -13.92 16.36
N PHE A 231 -0.17 -14.85 15.80
CA PHE A 231 0.38 -15.98 16.54
C PHE A 231 1.25 -15.53 17.72
N ALA A 232 2.15 -14.56 17.52
CA ALA A 232 2.98 -14.02 18.59
C ALA A 232 2.15 -13.29 19.66
N ASN A 233 1.13 -12.54 19.26
CA ASN A 233 0.22 -11.84 20.15
C ASN A 233 -0.60 -12.81 21.00
N GLU A 234 -1.17 -13.86 20.40
CA GLU A 234 -1.91 -14.90 21.11
C GLU A 234 -1.00 -15.65 22.11
N LEU A 235 0.22 -16.05 21.69
CA LEU A 235 1.20 -16.64 22.60
C LEU A 235 1.46 -15.76 23.82
N SER A 236 1.58 -14.46 23.66
CA SER A 236 1.83 -13.57 24.79
C SER A 236 0.68 -13.54 25.80
N ILE A 237 -0.57 -13.69 25.34
CA ILE A 237 -1.75 -13.79 26.21
C ILE A 237 -1.76 -15.13 26.96
N VAL A 238 -1.47 -16.22 26.26
CA VAL A 238 -1.41 -17.56 26.86
C VAL A 238 -0.27 -17.65 27.89
N CYS A 239 0.93 -17.16 27.55
CA CYS A 239 2.09 -17.16 28.43
C CYS A 239 1.86 -16.38 29.72
N ASP A 240 1.25 -15.21 29.61
CA ASP A 240 0.88 -14.38 30.76
C ASP A 240 -0.06 -15.14 31.74
N LYS A 241 -1.02 -15.91 31.20
CA LYS A 241 -1.95 -16.67 32.01
C LYS A 241 -1.31 -17.85 32.76
N ILE A 242 -0.23 -18.42 32.23
CA ILE A 242 0.45 -19.60 32.77
C ILE A 242 1.83 -19.27 33.38
N ASP A 243 2.09 -17.98 33.60
CA ASP A 243 3.31 -17.45 34.22
C ASP A 243 4.62 -17.85 33.48
N ILE A 244 4.60 -17.70 32.16
CA ILE A 244 5.77 -17.90 31.29
C ILE A 244 6.18 -16.56 30.67
N ASP A 245 7.50 -16.26 30.68
CA ASP A 245 8.05 -15.15 29.93
C ASP A 245 8.00 -15.45 28.42
N VAL A 246 7.13 -14.74 27.70
CA VAL A 246 6.95 -14.92 26.26
C VAL A 246 8.19 -14.56 25.45
N TRP A 247 9.00 -13.60 25.93
CA TRP A 247 10.22 -13.17 25.24
C TRP A 247 11.30 -14.26 25.33
N GLU A 248 11.47 -14.87 26.49
CA GLU A 248 12.33 -16.03 26.67
C GLU A 248 11.85 -17.21 25.84
N LEU A 249 10.57 -17.54 25.89
CA LEU A 249 9.95 -18.60 25.10
C LEU A 249 10.24 -18.44 23.62
N ILE A 250 9.99 -17.26 23.05
CA ILE A 250 10.20 -16.98 21.62
C ILE A 250 11.69 -17.07 21.28
N SER A 251 12.57 -16.56 22.14
CA SER A 251 14.02 -16.66 21.95
C SER A 251 14.48 -18.12 21.86
N LEU A 252 13.97 -18.99 22.72
CA LEU A 252 14.27 -20.42 22.73
C LEU A 252 13.65 -21.16 21.54
N ALA A 253 12.37 -20.91 21.24
CA ALA A 253 11.67 -21.54 20.12
C ALA A 253 12.33 -21.22 18.77
N ASN A 254 12.79 -19.98 18.57
CA ASN A 254 13.49 -19.54 17.36
C ASN A 254 14.91 -20.15 17.20
N ARG A 255 15.42 -20.91 18.20
CA ARG A 255 16.63 -21.72 18.00
C ARG A 255 16.39 -22.93 17.08
N HIS A 256 15.14 -23.30 16.91
CA HIS A 256 14.78 -24.37 15.98
C HIS A 256 14.89 -23.86 14.53
N PRO A 257 15.62 -24.53 13.62
CA PRO A 257 15.98 -23.99 12.30
C PRO A 257 14.80 -23.74 11.34
N ARG A 258 13.62 -24.26 11.67
CA ARG A 258 12.39 -24.07 10.87
C ARG A 258 11.33 -23.20 11.57
N VAL A 259 11.72 -22.50 12.63
CA VAL A 259 10.79 -21.67 13.43
C VAL A 259 11.30 -20.21 13.40
N ASN A 260 10.40 -19.29 13.09
CA ASN A 260 10.66 -17.86 13.15
C ASN A 260 9.41 -17.13 13.65
N ILE A 261 9.23 -17.11 14.96
CA ILE A 261 8.12 -16.42 15.63
C ILE A 261 8.50 -14.94 15.76
N LEU A 262 7.58 -14.06 15.38
CA LEU A 262 7.74 -12.61 15.54
C LEU A 262 7.59 -12.19 17.01
N GLN A 263 7.94 -10.94 17.30
CA GLN A 263 7.76 -10.38 18.63
C GLN A 263 6.30 -9.93 18.82
N PRO A 264 5.66 -10.23 19.97
CA PRO A 264 4.33 -9.72 20.27
C PRO A 264 4.36 -8.20 20.52
N GLY A 265 3.24 -7.54 20.23
CA GLY A 265 3.04 -6.12 20.44
C GLY A 265 1.65 -5.78 20.99
N PRO A 266 1.31 -4.49 21.14
CA PRO A 266 0.00 -4.06 21.64
C PRO A 266 -1.14 -4.20 20.63
N GLY A 267 -0.87 -4.66 19.42
CA GLY A 267 -1.79 -4.80 18.29
C GLY A 267 -1.06 -4.57 16.98
N VAL A 268 -1.82 -4.44 15.89
CA VAL A 268 -1.29 -4.18 14.55
C VAL A 268 -1.89 -2.88 14.01
N GLY A 269 -1.02 -1.93 13.68
CA GLY A 269 -1.40 -0.64 13.11
C GLY A 269 -0.87 -0.43 11.70
N GLY A 270 -1.10 0.78 11.19
CA GLY A 270 -0.82 1.13 9.81
C GLY A 270 -1.88 0.63 8.85
N HIS A 271 -1.91 1.22 7.65
CA HIS A 271 -2.99 0.96 6.71
C HIS A 271 -2.70 -0.17 5.70
N CYS A 272 -1.62 -0.93 5.90
CA CYS A 272 -1.29 -2.07 5.04
C CYS A 272 -1.60 -3.40 5.74
N ILE A 273 -0.86 -3.72 6.83
CA ILE A 273 -1.01 -5.03 7.50
C ILE A 273 -2.38 -5.16 8.18
N ALA A 274 -2.94 -4.07 8.71
CA ALA A 274 -4.28 -4.08 9.31
C ALA A 274 -5.41 -4.14 8.27
N VAL A 275 -5.15 -3.80 7.01
CA VAL A 275 -6.15 -3.59 5.95
C VAL A 275 -6.14 -4.69 4.89
N ASP A 276 -4.99 -4.98 4.28
CA ASP A 276 -4.88 -5.88 3.13
C ASP A 276 -5.43 -7.31 3.37
N PRO A 277 -5.34 -7.90 4.59
CA PRO A 277 -5.95 -9.21 4.86
C PRO A 277 -7.46 -9.24 4.62
N TRP A 278 -8.15 -8.13 4.88
CA TRP A 278 -9.58 -8.03 4.64
C TRP A 278 -9.94 -8.04 3.15
N PHE A 279 -9.05 -7.59 2.25
CA PHE A 279 -9.26 -7.69 0.81
C PHE A 279 -9.33 -9.15 0.35
N ILE A 280 -8.49 -10.03 0.95
CA ILE A 280 -8.60 -11.48 0.70
C ILE A 280 -9.88 -12.04 1.31
N ALA A 281 -10.20 -11.63 2.55
CA ALA A 281 -11.36 -12.13 3.27
C ALA A 281 -12.68 -11.72 2.61
N SER A 282 -12.75 -10.52 2.01
CA SER A 282 -13.94 -10.05 1.29
C SER A 282 -14.21 -10.85 0.00
N GLU A 283 -13.17 -11.32 -0.68
CA GLU A 283 -13.30 -12.14 -1.89
C GLU A 283 -13.82 -13.55 -1.61
N ASP A 284 -13.35 -14.18 -0.54
CA ASP A 284 -13.81 -15.53 -0.14
C ASP A 284 -13.97 -15.65 1.39
N PRO A 285 -15.10 -15.15 1.93
CA PRO A 285 -15.35 -15.18 3.37
C PRO A 285 -15.36 -16.59 3.99
N ARG A 286 -15.71 -17.61 3.19
CA ARG A 286 -15.85 -18.98 3.69
C ARG A 286 -14.51 -19.68 3.88
N ASN A 287 -13.55 -19.42 3.02
CA ASN A 287 -12.27 -20.12 3.01
C ASN A 287 -11.11 -19.31 3.62
N SER A 288 -11.32 -18.03 3.99
CA SER A 288 -10.30 -17.14 4.60
C SER A 288 -10.33 -17.10 6.13
N LYS A 289 -10.79 -18.20 6.79
CA LYS A 289 -11.01 -18.22 8.25
C LYS A 289 -9.76 -17.94 9.07
N LEU A 290 -8.59 -18.44 8.67
CA LEU A 290 -7.34 -18.17 9.37
C LEU A 290 -7.01 -16.67 9.34
N ILE A 291 -7.17 -16.04 8.19
CA ILE A 291 -6.92 -14.60 7.99
C ILE A 291 -7.87 -13.78 8.89
N GLN A 292 -9.17 -14.07 8.85
CA GLN A 292 -10.17 -13.40 9.68
C GLN A 292 -9.89 -13.57 11.18
N THR A 293 -9.55 -14.79 11.62
CA THR A 293 -9.23 -15.06 13.03
C THR A 293 -7.97 -14.32 13.46
N SER A 294 -6.95 -14.27 12.60
CA SER A 294 -5.70 -13.52 12.89
C SER A 294 -5.97 -12.03 13.05
N ARG A 295 -6.82 -11.45 12.19
CA ARG A 295 -7.27 -10.08 12.37
C ARG A 295 -7.99 -9.87 13.70
N ALA A 296 -8.93 -10.74 14.03
CA ALA A 296 -9.64 -10.67 15.32
C ALA A 296 -8.70 -10.74 16.53
N VAL A 297 -7.68 -11.61 16.49
CA VAL A 297 -6.65 -11.70 17.54
C VAL A 297 -5.86 -10.39 17.67
N ASN A 298 -5.44 -9.83 16.54
CA ASN A 298 -4.68 -8.59 16.53
C ASN A 298 -5.52 -7.37 16.96
N ASP A 299 -6.78 -7.32 16.59
CA ASP A 299 -7.71 -6.23 16.92
C ASP A 299 -8.17 -6.26 18.40
N LEU A 300 -8.23 -7.44 19.01
CA LEU A 300 -8.50 -7.61 20.45
C LEU A 300 -7.29 -7.34 21.35
N LYS A 301 -6.09 -7.29 20.80
CA LYS A 301 -4.88 -7.13 21.61
C LYS A 301 -4.80 -5.81 22.37
N PRO A 302 -5.20 -4.64 21.84
CA PRO A 302 -5.24 -3.39 22.60
C PRO A 302 -6.12 -3.48 23.86
N GLU A 303 -7.28 -4.12 23.79
CA GLU A 303 -8.17 -4.31 24.95
C GLU A 303 -7.50 -5.16 26.04
N TRP A 304 -6.82 -6.25 25.65
CA TRP A 304 -6.05 -7.05 26.60
C TRP A 304 -4.95 -6.21 27.31
N VAL A 305 -4.26 -5.34 26.56
CA VAL A 305 -3.25 -4.43 27.12
C VAL A 305 -3.87 -3.46 28.13
N VAL A 306 -5.01 -2.86 27.79
CA VAL A 306 -5.76 -1.96 28.70
C VAL A 306 -6.14 -2.68 29.99
N ASN A 307 -6.69 -3.88 29.89
CA ASN A 307 -7.05 -4.70 31.05
C ASN A 307 -5.84 -4.95 31.98
N LYS A 308 -4.64 -5.19 31.42
CA LYS A 308 -3.41 -5.35 32.19
C LYS A 308 -2.98 -4.05 32.87
N ILE A 309 -3.03 -2.92 32.15
CA ILE A 309 -2.71 -1.60 32.70
C ILE A 309 -3.64 -1.27 33.86
N GLU A 310 -4.96 -1.47 33.68
CA GLU A 310 -5.93 -1.22 34.76
C GLU A 310 -5.72 -2.10 35.99
N GLN A 311 -5.44 -3.40 35.82
CA GLN A 311 -5.14 -4.29 36.92
C GLN A 311 -3.93 -3.82 37.72
N GLN A 312 -2.83 -3.49 37.02
CA GLN A 312 -1.62 -3.00 37.66
C GLN A 312 -1.84 -1.64 38.37
N ALA A 313 -2.55 -0.72 37.72
CA ALA A 313 -2.88 0.59 38.25
C ALA A 313 -3.72 0.48 39.56
N LYS A 314 -4.66 -0.48 39.61
CA LYS A 314 -5.46 -0.76 40.82
C LYS A 314 -4.59 -1.32 41.96
N ILE A 315 -3.69 -2.25 41.67
CA ILE A 315 -2.79 -2.86 42.67
C ILE A 315 -1.87 -1.79 43.28
N GLU A 316 -1.25 -0.97 42.44
CA GLU A 316 -0.27 0.05 42.88
C GLU A 316 -0.91 1.40 43.21
N LYS A 317 -2.23 1.55 43.11
CA LYS A 317 -2.98 2.78 43.35
C LYS A 317 -2.51 3.95 42.52
N ILE A 318 -2.13 3.70 41.26
CA ILE A 318 -1.72 4.71 40.28
C ILE A 318 -2.93 5.56 39.89
N LYS A 319 -2.74 6.89 39.86
CA LYS A 319 -3.80 7.84 39.47
C LYS A 319 -3.58 8.48 38.12
N ASN A 320 -2.35 8.52 37.64
CA ASN A 320 -1.99 9.14 36.37
C ASN A 320 -1.16 8.17 35.55
N ILE A 321 -1.54 7.98 34.30
CA ILE A 321 -0.83 7.15 33.32
C ILE A 321 -0.37 8.06 32.19
N THR A 322 0.91 7.96 31.81
CA THR A 322 1.47 8.68 30.67
C THR A 322 1.80 7.70 29.55
N CYS A 323 1.22 7.93 28.38
CA CYS A 323 1.54 7.18 27.19
C CYS A 323 2.67 7.87 26.42
N LEU A 324 3.72 7.10 26.07
CA LEU A 324 4.88 7.60 25.33
C LEU A 324 4.80 7.13 23.89
N GLY A 325 4.51 8.07 22.96
CA GLY A 325 4.36 7.80 21.54
C GLY A 325 2.96 7.31 21.16
N MET A 326 2.49 7.75 20.01
CA MET A 326 1.16 7.41 19.46
C MET A 326 1.22 6.79 18.08
N SER A 327 2.37 6.81 17.40
CA SER A 327 2.54 6.16 16.10
C SER A 327 2.50 4.64 16.24
N PHE A 328 2.07 3.94 15.19
CA PHE A 328 2.00 2.48 15.22
C PHE A 328 3.38 1.79 15.16
N LYS A 329 4.45 2.51 14.86
CA LYS A 329 5.84 2.06 14.93
C LYS A 329 6.80 3.25 15.14
N PRO A 330 8.07 3.01 15.55
CA PRO A 330 9.06 4.07 15.74
C PRO A 330 9.43 4.77 14.42
N ASP A 331 9.90 6.00 14.55
CA ASP A 331 10.50 6.82 13.48
C ASP A 331 9.58 7.15 12.30
N ILE A 332 8.25 7.21 12.55
CA ILE A 332 7.24 7.65 11.57
C ILE A 332 6.22 8.59 12.22
N ASP A 333 5.54 9.38 11.39
CA ASP A 333 4.45 10.29 11.78
C ASP A 333 3.05 9.74 11.50
N ASP A 334 2.93 8.46 11.10
CA ASP A 334 1.67 7.82 10.73
C ASP A 334 0.93 7.29 11.96
N LEU A 335 -0.28 7.80 12.17
CA LEU A 335 -1.16 7.46 13.29
C LEU A 335 -2.31 6.53 12.89
N ARG A 336 -2.42 6.17 11.60
CA ARG A 336 -3.53 5.37 11.09
C ARG A 336 -3.53 3.98 11.72
N GLU A 337 -4.71 3.54 12.17
CA GLU A 337 -4.92 2.24 12.85
C GLU A 337 -3.93 1.99 13.99
N SER A 338 -3.47 3.04 14.69
CA SER A 338 -2.49 2.88 15.75
C SER A 338 -3.06 2.17 16.99
N PRO A 339 -2.50 1.03 17.40
CA PRO A 339 -2.88 0.37 18.64
C PRO A 339 -2.65 1.23 19.89
N ALA A 340 -1.65 2.12 19.85
CA ALA A 340 -1.38 3.05 20.95
C ALA A 340 -2.54 4.03 21.14
N ILE A 341 -3.11 4.57 20.05
CA ILE A 341 -4.31 5.42 20.11
C ILE A 341 -5.52 4.62 20.62
N ALA A 342 -5.70 3.39 20.15
CA ALA A 342 -6.77 2.53 20.66
C ALA A 342 -6.66 2.31 22.16
N VAL A 343 -5.46 2.00 22.68
CA VAL A 343 -5.19 1.86 24.12
C VAL A 343 -5.49 3.16 24.89
N ILE A 344 -5.04 4.32 24.39
CA ILE A 344 -5.27 5.62 25.03
C ILE A 344 -6.76 5.95 25.12
N ASN A 345 -7.51 5.67 24.07
CA ASN A 345 -8.95 5.96 24.03
C ASN A 345 -9.77 5.05 24.97
N MET A 346 -9.27 3.87 25.30
CA MET A 346 -9.93 2.93 26.22
C MET A 346 -9.56 3.16 27.67
N LEU A 347 -8.41 3.79 27.99
CA LEU A 347 -7.96 4.15 29.35
C LEU A 347 -8.66 5.40 29.88
#